data_e64bec2a80837c1164ca66a2ab77aca4
#
_entry.id   e64bec2a80837c1164ca66a2ab77aca4
#
_cell.length_a   1.000
_cell.length_b   1.000
_cell.length_c   1.000
_cell.angle_alpha   90.00
_cell.angle_beta   90.00
_cell.angle_gamma   90.00
#
_symmetry.space_group_name_H-M   'P 1'
#
loop_
_entity.id
_entity.type
_entity.pdbx_description
1 polymer ?
#
loop_
_entity_poly.entity_id
_entity_poly.type
_entity_poly.pdbx_seq_one_letter_code
_entity_poly.pdbx_strand_id
1 'polypeptide(L)'
;MTKNSYSNVNDNTPVLVGNSQLTDKRGIEGFNYLEILTEVSKKAIIDCESSTKLDDHIDTVAVIRFVADTPHRDSATSNLWGYPNMPRSLSNSLNLSASNEIYTTTGGNSPQIALNELANRIKDNQIDCALLAGGEALDTFVGRLKDGLEVNWEDNPGGEPELIGKSVDGTNDHEKLHGLFDPSSVYPLFANALRNEYGQSIAEHMQDTGELFENFSKVASKNKYAWFPTHRSAKEIAEVKPENRMIGLPYTKYMNSIMRVNQSCAIVMMSAKKARDLGIPESKWIFMYSGSCINDIWNVSDRINYHSSPAIKRCTDSVFELANISVDQVDFIDLYSCFPSAVQVAMKELSLNKDDPRGLTVTGGLPYFGGPGNAYVMNSIATMMNKLRSAPGKFGLATANGWYITKHGAGIFSSKPFEGEWNQVADTSYMQKTIDEANKPKFTEVPEGNCTVETYTVVHSRNGPDKGIVIGRLDDKTRFIANTERSSNVLEYMSQKDMLNTSGKVSNDGKRNIFKPN
;
A
#
# COMPACT_ATOMS: atom_id res chain seq x y z
N MET A 1 1.99 35.34 20.89
CA MET A 1 2.16 34.49 19.70
C MET A 1 3.52 34.84 19.12
N THR A 2 4.53 34.01 19.38
CA THR A 2 5.87 34.12 18.77
C THR A 2 5.69 33.81 17.30
N LYS A 3 6.02 34.74 16.41
CA LYS A 3 6.16 34.50 14.99
C LYS A 3 7.21 33.38 14.79
N ASN A 4 6.80 32.15 14.63
CA ASN A 4 7.66 31.13 14.05
C ASN A 4 7.81 31.52 12.59
N SER A 5 8.79 32.35 12.31
CA SER A 5 9.11 32.76 10.96
C SER A 5 9.80 31.60 10.26
N TYR A 6 9.16 30.99 9.26
CA TYR A 6 9.80 30.03 8.35
C TYR A 6 10.87 30.72 7.44
N SER A 7 11.21 31.96 7.78
CA SER A 7 12.26 32.74 7.10
C SER A 7 13.64 32.08 7.14
N ASN A 8 13.89 31.20 8.15
CA ASN A 8 15.15 30.48 8.31
C ASN A 8 15.18 29.11 7.62
N VAL A 9 14.07 28.69 6.99
CA VAL A 9 14.03 27.46 6.21
C VAL A 9 14.82 27.68 4.89
N ASN A 10 15.74 26.78 4.58
CA ASN A 10 16.53 26.87 3.36
C ASN A 10 15.64 26.89 2.10
N ASP A 11 16.07 27.66 1.11
CA ASP A 11 15.30 27.91 -0.12
C ASP A 11 14.87 26.65 -0.85
N ASN A 12 15.75 25.65 -0.92
CA ASN A 12 15.51 24.39 -1.62
C ASN A 12 14.93 23.27 -0.71
N THR A 13 14.49 23.61 0.52
CA THR A 13 13.77 22.63 1.36
C THR A 13 12.44 22.25 0.73
N PRO A 14 12.15 20.95 0.49
CA PRO A 14 10.86 20.53 -0.02
C PRO A 14 9.75 20.71 1.02
N VAL A 15 8.62 21.30 0.59
CA VAL A 15 7.43 21.48 1.44
C VAL A 15 6.18 21.03 0.70
N LEU A 16 5.32 20.28 1.39
CA LEU A 16 4.00 19.92 0.90
C LEU A 16 3.03 21.05 1.29
N VAL A 17 2.40 21.67 0.31
CA VAL A 17 1.64 22.92 0.52
C VAL A 17 0.17 22.82 0.14
N GLY A 18 -0.23 21.88 -0.70
CA GLY A 18 -1.60 21.65 -1.10
C GLY A 18 -1.95 20.17 -1.07
N ASN A 19 -3.17 19.85 -0.70
CA ASN A 19 -3.68 18.49 -0.84
C ASN A 19 -5.19 18.46 -1.07
N SER A 20 -5.66 17.42 -1.73
CA SER A 20 -7.08 17.11 -1.81
C SER A 20 -7.31 15.62 -1.92
N GLN A 21 -8.49 15.19 -1.48
CA GLN A 21 -8.98 13.83 -1.62
C GLN A 21 -10.38 13.89 -2.23
N LEU A 22 -10.72 12.88 -3.03
CA LEU A 22 -12.03 12.74 -3.66
C LEU A 22 -12.50 11.30 -3.56
N THR A 23 -13.77 11.11 -3.20
CA THR A 23 -14.48 9.83 -3.25
C THR A 23 -15.77 10.03 -4.04
N ASP A 24 -15.91 9.30 -5.15
CA ASP A 24 -17.06 9.40 -6.05
C ASP A 24 -17.92 8.13 -5.98
N LYS A 25 -19.11 8.26 -5.41
CA LYS A 25 -20.07 7.16 -5.21
C LYS A 25 -21.21 7.13 -6.21
N ARG A 26 -21.07 7.79 -7.37
CA ARG A 26 -22.11 7.83 -8.41
C ARG A 26 -22.25 6.54 -9.22
N GLY A 27 -21.44 5.50 -8.92
CA GLY A 27 -21.47 4.23 -9.63
C GLY A 27 -21.09 4.37 -11.09
N ILE A 28 -21.91 3.86 -12.02
CA ILE A 28 -21.66 3.89 -13.48
C ILE A 28 -21.63 5.31 -14.08
N GLU A 29 -22.20 6.30 -13.39
CA GLU A 29 -22.19 7.72 -13.76
C GLU A 29 -21.01 8.47 -13.12
N GLY A 30 -20.10 7.76 -12.49
CA GLY A 30 -18.90 8.32 -11.88
C GLY A 30 -17.87 8.79 -12.91
N PHE A 31 -16.84 9.44 -12.41
CA PHE A 31 -15.72 9.91 -13.22
C PHE A 31 -14.95 8.76 -13.88
N ASN A 32 -14.37 9.03 -15.05
CA ASN A 32 -13.31 8.20 -15.61
C ASN A 32 -11.95 8.46 -14.92
N TYR A 33 -10.89 7.76 -15.37
CA TYR A 33 -9.55 7.86 -14.76
C TYR A 33 -8.95 9.27 -14.88
N LEU A 34 -9.10 9.94 -16.00
CA LEU A 34 -8.56 11.28 -16.19
C LEU A 34 -9.38 12.34 -15.44
N GLU A 35 -10.70 12.23 -15.51
CA GLU A 35 -11.60 13.17 -14.84
C GLU A 35 -11.41 13.17 -13.32
N ILE A 36 -11.28 11.98 -12.69
CA ILE A 36 -11.12 11.90 -11.24
C ILE A 36 -9.79 12.50 -10.77
N LEU A 37 -8.71 12.35 -11.57
CA LEU A 37 -7.44 13.01 -11.30
C LEU A 37 -7.52 14.53 -11.54
N THR A 38 -8.16 14.96 -12.61
CA THR A 38 -8.33 16.38 -12.93
C THR A 38 -9.06 17.11 -11.81
N GLU A 39 -10.19 16.55 -11.34
CA GLU A 39 -10.99 17.17 -10.29
C GLU A 39 -10.29 17.24 -8.94
N VAL A 40 -9.57 16.18 -8.55
CA VAL A 40 -8.83 16.20 -7.28
C VAL A 40 -7.63 17.13 -7.35
N SER A 41 -6.96 17.22 -8.49
CA SER A 41 -5.80 18.08 -8.71
C SER A 41 -6.17 19.57 -8.66
N LYS A 42 -7.26 19.99 -9.32
CA LYS A 42 -7.79 21.35 -9.20
C LYS A 42 -8.00 21.77 -7.75
N LYS A 43 -8.58 20.88 -6.95
CA LYS A 43 -8.81 21.15 -5.51
C LYS A 43 -7.53 21.22 -4.70
N ALA A 44 -6.52 20.39 -5.02
CA ALA A 44 -5.21 20.44 -4.35
C ALA A 44 -4.46 21.75 -4.68
N ILE A 45 -4.54 22.23 -5.91
CA ILE A 45 -3.98 23.52 -6.33
C ILE A 45 -4.66 24.67 -5.56
N ILE A 46 -5.99 24.64 -5.42
CA ILE A 46 -6.75 25.64 -4.65
C ILE A 46 -6.38 25.58 -3.16
N ASP A 47 -6.15 24.38 -2.59
CA ASP A 47 -5.78 24.22 -1.17
C ASP A 47 -4.43 24.87 -0.82
N CYS A 48 -3.58 25.17 -1.80
CA CYS A 48 -2.32 25.90 -1.58
C CYS A 48 -2.56 27.33 -1.11
N GLU A 49 -3.71 27.93 -1.43
CA GLU A 49 -4.02 29.35 -1.11
C GLU A 49 -2.94 30.33 -1.60
N SER A 50 -2.41 30.04 -2.81
CA SER A 50 -1.41 30.92 -3.44
C SER A 50 -1.95 32.32 -3.69
N SER A 51 -1.13 33.34 -3.49
CA SER A 51 -1.45 34.73 -3.78
C SER A 51 -1.48 35.02 -5.30
N THR A 52 -0.96 34.13 -6.12
CA THR A 52 -0.90 34.22 -7.58
C THR A 52 -1.42 32.92 -8.21
N LYS A 53 -1.65 32.92 -9.52
CA LYS A 53 -2.08 31.71 -10.23
C LYS A 53 -0.99 30.65 -10.19
N LEU A 54 -1.23 29.57 -9.46
CA LEU A 54 -0.25 28.49 -9.26
C LEU A 54 -0.02 27.65 -10.51
N ASP A 55 -1.03 27.52 -11.38
CA ASP A 55 -0.96 26.66 -12.58
C ASP A 55 0.25 26.98 -13.47
N ASP A 56 0.62 28.26 -13.57
CA ASP A 56 1.73 28.74 -14.41
C ASP A 56 3.11 28.42 -13.81
N HIS A 57 3.16 27.85 -12.60
CA HIS A 57 4.39 27.53 -11.84
C HIS A 57 4.61 26.04 -11.60
N ILE A 58 3.65 25.19 -11.95
CA ILE A 58 3.81 23.73 -11.86
C ILE A 58 4.66 23.27 -13.04
N ASP A 59 5.92 22.91 -12.77
CA ASP A 59 6.88 22.45 -13.77
C ASP A 59 6.92 20.91 -13.91
N THR A 60 6.33 20.19 -12.97
CA THR A 60 6.37 18.72 -12.91
C THR A 60 4.99 18.16 -12.58
N VAL A 61 4.53 17.21 -13.39
CA VAL A 61 3.33 16.39 -13.12
C VAL A 61 3.75 14.94 -12.95
N ALA A 62 3.51 14.40 -11.76
CA ALA A 62 3.76 13.01 -11.44
C ALA A 62 2.42 12.28 -11.17
N VAL A 63 2.27 11.07 -11.73
CA VAL A 63 1.06 10.27 -11.54
C VAL A 63 1.42 8.89 -11.00
N ILE A 64 0.67 8.45 -10.01
CA ILE A 64 0.74 7.08 -9.49
C ILE A 64 0.03 6.14 -10.46
N ARG A 65 0.73 5.08 -10.90
CA ARG A 65 0.20 4.12 -11.87
C ARG A 65 -1.09 3.49 -11.40
N PHE A 66 -2.06 3.44 -12.29
CA PHE A 66 -3.33 2.75 -12.06
C PHE A 66 -3.18 1.21 -12.08
N VAL A 67 -4.03 0.51 -11.34
CA VAL A 67 -4.04 -0.96 -11.36
C VAL A 67 -4.39 -1.51 -12.74
N ALA A 68 -5.28 -0.84 -13.48
CA ALA A 68 -5.66 -1.22 -14.83
C ALA A 68 -4.48 -1.15 -15.83
N ASP A 69 -3.48 -0.32 -15.56
CA ASP A 69 -2.26 -0.16 -16.35
C ASP A 69 -1.06 -0.95 -15.77
N THR A 70 -1.30 -2.00 -15.01
CA THR A 70 -0.22 -2.81 -14.45
C THR A 70 0.39 -3.70 -15.54
N PRO A 71 1.69 -3.53 -15.90
CA PRO A 71 2.36 -4.46 -16.83
C PRO A 71 2.34 -5.90 -16.30
N HIS A 72 2.34 -6.86 -17.21
CA HIS A 72 2.39 -8.31 -16.91
C HIS A 72 1.19 -8.88 -16.15
N ARG A 73 0.10 -8.12 -16.02
CA ARG A 73 -1.16 -8.65 -15.52
C ARG A 73 -2.09 -8.92 -16.68
N ASP A 74 -2.37 -10.20 -16.95
CA ASP A 74 -3.50 -10.62 -17.80
C ASP A 74 -4.81 -10.30 -17.07
N SER A 75 -5.20 -9.04 -17.09
CA SER A 75 -6.50 -8.63 -16.58
C SER A 75 -7.36 -8.14 -17.74
N ALA A 76 -8.64 -8.45 -17.71
CA ALA A 76 -9.59 -7.93 -18.68
C ALA A 76 -9.62 -6.39 -18.74
N THR A 77 -9.06 -5.73 -17.73
CA THR A 77 -8.99 -4.27 -17.62
C THR A 77 -7.73 -3.69 -18.27
N SER A 78 -6.60 -4.40 -18.27
CA SER A 78 -5.35 -3.87 -18.84
C SER A 78 -5.41 -3.71 -20.37
N ASN A 79 -6.19 -4.54 -21.06
CA ASN A 79 -6.39 -4.45 -22.50
C ASN A 79 -7.29 -3.27 -22.92
N LEU A 80 -7.95 -2.62 -21.97
CA LEU A 80 -8.84 -1.47 -22.19
C LEU A 80 -8.21 -0.16 -21.70
N TRP A 81 -6.92 -0.16 -21.34
CA TRP A 81 -6.23 1.03 -20.89
C TRP A 81 -5.88 1.94 -22.09
N GLY A 82 -6.46 3.13 -22.11
CA GLY A 82 -6.35 4.09 -23.21
C GLY A 82 -5.50 5.33 -22.92
N TYR A 83 -4.64 5.31 -21.88
CA TYR A 83 -3.85 6.47 -21.48
C TYR A 83 -2.34 6.17 -21.47
N PRO A 84 -1.67 6.16 -22.63
CA PRO A 84 -0.24 5.81 -22.71
C PRO A 84 0.66 6.81 -21.96
N ASN A 85 0.25 8.08 -21.83
CA ASN A 85 0.96 9.11 -21.08
C ASN A 85 -0.01 9.86 -20.16
N MET A 86 -0.44 9.23 -19.07
CA MET A 86 -1.38 9.81 -18.10
C MET A 86 -0.87 11.14 -17.47
N PRO A 87 0.43 11.32 -17.13
CA PRO A 87 0.94 12.62 -16.67
C PRO A 87 0.69 13.75 -17.65
N ARG A 88 0.93 13.55 -18.94
CA ARG A 88 0.66 14.55 -19.98
C ARG A 88 -0.83 14.79 -20.18
N SER A 89 -1.63 13.72 -20.19
CA SER A 89 -3.10 13.86 -20.25
C SER A 89 -3.62 14.72 -19.10
N LEU A 90 -3.13 14.49 -17.87
CA LEU A 90 -3.48 15.31 -16.71
C LEU A 90 -2.99 16.74 -16.83
N SER A 91 -1.74 16.97 -17.27
CA SER A 91 -1.19 18.31 -17.52
C SER A 91 -2.06 19.09 -18.49
N ASN A 92 -2.41 18.48 -19.63
CA ASN A 92 -3.28 19.08 -20.63
C ASN A 92 -4.68 19.41 -20.09
N SER A 93 -5.29 18.49 -19.34
CA SER A 93 -6.64 18.69 -18.78
C SER A 93 -6.72 19.83 -17.75
N LEU A 94 -5.58 20.17 -17.15
CA LEU A 94 -5.42 21.26 -16.21
C LEU A 94 -4.88 22.55 -16.86
N ASN A 95 -4.56 22.52 -18.15
CA ASN A 95 -3.87 23.60 -18.89
C ASN A 95 -2.52 23.99 -18.26
N LEU A 96 -1.77 23.01 -17.77
CA LEU A 96 -0.42 23.21 -17.25
C LEU A 96 0.61 23.15 -18.38
N SER A 97 1.75 23.82 -18.16
CA SER A 97 2.91 23.78 -19.07
C SER A 97 4.08 23.02 -18.42
N ALA A 98 3.77 21.86 -17.80
CA ALA A 98 4.77 21.05 -17.13
C ALA A 98 5.82 20.50 -18.12
N SER A 99 7.10 20.69 -17.80
CA SER A 99 8.22 20.19 -18.59
C SER A 99 8.64 18.78 -18.20
N ASN A 100 8.26 18.32 -17.01
CA ASN A 100 8.59 16.99 -16.48
C ASN A 100 7.31 16.18 -16.26
N GLU A 101 7.28 15.01 -16.85
CA GLU A 101 6.16 14.06 -16.79
C GLU A 101 6.66 12.75 -16.21
N ILE A 102 6.20 12.42 -15.00
CA ILE A 102 6.67 11.26 -14.24
C ILE A 102 5.51 10.29 -14.04
N TYR A 103 5.74 9.00 -14.34
CA TYR A 103 4.78 7.95 -14.08
C TYR A 103 5.44 6.85 -13.23
N THR A 104 4.78 6.40 -12.16
CA THR A 104 5.38 5.40 -11.28
C THR A 104 5.22 3.99 -11.83
N THR A 105 6.04 3.06 -11.35
CA THR A 105 5.78 1.62 -11.51
C THR A 105 4.72 1.14 -10.50
N THR A 106 4.20 -0.08 -10.70
CA THR A 106 3.18 -0.67 -9.82
C THR A 106 3.69 -0.97 -8.42
N GLY A 107 2.90 -0.60 -7.42
CA GLY A 107 3.13 -0.90 -6.01
C GLY A 107 2.47 0.10 -5.07
N GLY A 108 1.88 -0.35 -3.97
CA GLY A 108 1.30 0.54 -2.97
C GLY A 108 2.34 1.43 -2.24
N ASN A 109 3.64 1.17 -2.45
CA ASN A 109 4.73 2.04 -1.99
C ASN A 109 5.10 3.15 -3.01
N SER A 110 4.52 3.13 -4.21
CA SER A 110 4.82 4.11 -5.27
C SER A 110 4.61 5.57 -4.86
N PRO A 111 3.60 5.94 -4.04
CA PRO A 111 3.49 7.32 -3.55
C PRO A 111 4.69 7.78 -2.74
N GLN A 112 5.25 6.93 -1.88
CA GLN A 112 6.43 7.29 -1.10
C GLN A 112 7.68 7.38 -1.99
N ILE A 113 7.82 6.50 -2.99
CA ILE A 113 8.89 6.60 -4.00
C ILE A 113 8.80 7.94 -4.74
N ALA A 114 7.60 8.30 -5.21
CA ALA A 114 7.39 9.56 -5.92
C ALA A 114 7.71 10.78 -5.05
N LEU A 115 7.25 10.79 -3.80
CA LEU A 115 7.56 11.88 -2.87
C LEU A 115 9.06 12.02 -2.59
N ASN A 116 9.76 10.89 -2.37
CA ASN A 116 11.20 10.88 -2.16
C ASN A 116 11.95 11.45 -3.37
N GLU A 117 11.56 11.03 -4.57
CA GLU A 117 12.16 11.50 -5.83
C GLU A 117 11.92 13.00 -6.06
N LEU A 118 10.67 13.45 -5.94
CA LEU A 118 10.31 14.85 -6.09
C LEU A 118 11.04 15.74 -5.06
N ALA A 119 11.12 15.28 -3.81
CA ALA A 119 11.82 16.00 -2.75
C ALA A 119 13.33 16.14 -3.04
N ASN A 120 13.98 15.08 -3.53
CA ASN A 120 15.39 15.13 -3.94
C ASN A 120 15.60 16.09 -5.12
N ARG A 121 14.74 16.05 -6.13
CA ARG A 121 14.83 16.97 -7.29
C ARG A 121 14.64 18.43 -6.89
N ILE A 122 13.75 18.72 -5.95
CA ILE A 122 13.57 20.06 -5.39
C ILE A 122 14.84 20.49 -4.65
N LYS A 123 15.35 19.63 -3.76
CA LYS A 123 16.60 19.89 -3.02
C LYS A 123 17.76 20.21 -3.98
N ASP A 124 17.87 19.48 -5.07
CA ASP A 124 18.93 19.62 -6.07
C ASP A 124 18.67 20.74 -7.10
N ASN A 125 17.61 21.53 -6.91
CA ASN A 125 17.17 22.61 -7.81
C ASN A 125 16.93 22.15 -9.27
N GLN A 126 16.49 20.90 -9.45
CA GLN A 126 16.12 20.36 -10.76
C GLN A 126 14.67 20.69 -11.13
N ILE A 127 13.82 20.82 -10.11
CA ILE A 127 12.41 21.24 -10.24
C ILE A 127 12.06 22.20 -9.10
N ASP A 128 11.05 23.05 -9.31
CA ASP A 128 10.58 24.00 -8.30
C ASP A 128 9.23 23.62 -7.69
N CYS A 129 8.30 23.10 -8.50
CA CYS A 129 6.93 22.84 -8.09
C CYS A 129 6.34 21.64 -8.81
N ALA A 130 5.95 20.63 -8.04
CA ALA A 130 5.39 19.38 -8.53
C ALA A 130 3.95 19.17 -8.07
N LEU A 131 3.10 18.69 -9.00
CA LEU A 131 1.79 18.11 -8.73
C LEU A 131 1.92 16.58 -8.78
N LEU A 132 1.67 15.92 -7.65
CA LEU A 132 1.58 14.46 -7.56
C LEU A 132 0.11 14.06 -7.44
N ALA A 133 -0.39 13.23 -8.37
CA ALA A 133 -1.77 12.76 -8.40
C ALA A 133 -1.84 11.23 -8.48
N GLY A 134 -2.89 10.65 -7.92
CA GLY A 134 -3.12 9.21 -8.00
C GLY A 134 -4.53 8.82 -7.56
N GLY A 135 -5.00 7.68 -8.02
CA GLY A 135 -6.36 7.23 -7.69
C GLY A 135 -6.79 6.01 -8.48
N GLU A 136 -8.07 5.67 -8.33
CA GLU A 136 -8.76 4.64 -9.10
C GLU A 136 -10.19 5.08 -9.43
N ALA A 137 -10.69 4.63 -10.59
CA ALA A 137 -12.08 4.76 -11.02
C ALA A 137 -12.70 3.37 -11.30
N LEU A 138 -12.25 2.36 -10.54
CA LEU A 138 -12.59 0.95 -10.79
C LEU A 138 -14.08 0.62 -10.55
N ASP A 139 -14.77 1.35 -9.65
CA ASP A 139 -16.20 1.07 -9.45
C ASP A 139 -17.01 1.51 -10.66
N THR A 140 -16.75 2.70 -11.22
CA THR A 140 -17.36 3.15 -12.48
C THR A 140 -16.98 2.23 -13.64
N PHE A 141 -15.70 1.95 -13.82
CA PHE A 141 -15.18 1.14 -14.94
C PHE A 141 -15.79 -0.27 -14.97
N VAL A 142 -15.71 -0.99 -13.85
CA VAL A 142 -16.24 -2.36 -13.74
C VAL A 142 -17.78 -2.36 -13.76
N GLY A 143 -18.42 -1.31 -13.21
CA GLY A 143 -19.86 -1.14 -13.26
C GLY A 143 -20.35 -1.03 -14.71
N ARG A 144 -19.78 -0.12 -15.48
CA ARG A 144 -20.12 0.07 -16.91
C ARG A 144 -19.90 -1.21 -17.74
N LEU A 145 -18.76 -1.89 -17.57
CA LEU A 145 -18.52 -3.17 -18.25
C LEU A 145 -19.58 -4.23 -17.94
N LYS A 146 -20.03 -4.34 -16.68
CA LYS A 146 -21.07 -5.29 -16.28
C LYS A 146 -22.42 -4.98 -16.89
N ASP A 147 -22.74 -3.69 -17.06
CA ASP A 147 -24.01 -3.24 -17.63
C ASP A 147 -23.94 -3.15 -19.17
N GLY A 148 -22.84 -3.62 -19.79
CA GLY A 148 -22.63 -3.60 -21.25
C GLY A 148 -22.49 -2.19 -21.83
N LEU A 149 -22.12 -1.21 -21.00
CA LEU A 149 -21.88 0.16 -21.43
C LEU A 149 -20.46 0.33 -21.95
N GLU A 150 -20.28 1.21 -22.91
CA GLU A 150 -18.96 1.53 -23.46
C GLU A 150 -18.05 2.18 -22.40
N VAL A 151 -16.77 1.82 -22.44
CA VAL A 151 -15.68 2.37 -21.62
C VAL A 151 -14.53 2.86 -22.52
N ASN A 152 -14.85 3.56 -23.59
CA ASN A 152 -13.90 4.16 -24.54
C ASN A 152 -13.19 5.36 -23.88
N TRP A 153 -12.50 5.08 -22.77
CA TRP A 153 -11.76 6.08 -22.00
C TRP A 153 -10.33 6.11 -22.50
N GLU A 154 -10.06 7.06 -23.38
CA GLU A 154 -8.73 7.21 -23.97
C GLU A 154 -8.35 8.68 -24.09
N ASP A 155 -7.07 8.95 -23.97
CA ASP A 155 -6.43 10.19 -24.36
C ASP A 155 -4.97 9.91 -24.69
N ASN A 156 -4.57 10.19 -25.91
CA ASN A 156 -3.20 9.96 -26.40
C ASN A 156 -2.53 11.29 -26.77
N PRO A 157 -1.99 12.04 -25.80
CA PRO A 157 -1.33 13.31 -26.05
C PRO A 157 0.08 13.15 -26.68
N GLY A 158 0.51 11.91 -26.92
CA GLY A 158 1.85 11.58 -27.41
C GLY A 158 2.94 11.68 -26.34
N GLY A 159 4.18 11.38 -26.74
CA GLY A 159 5.34 11.32 -25.86
C GLY A 159 5.31 10.15 -24.88
N GLU A 160 6.39 10.00 -24.14
CA GLU A 160 6.53 8.96 -23.11
C GLU A 160 6.92 9.61 -21.78
N PRO A 161 6.26 9.26 -20.67
CA PRO A 161 6.65 9.79 -19.36
C PRO A 161 7.93 9.12 -18.86
N GLU A 162 8.65 9.83 -18.00
CA GLU A 162 9.73 9.21 -17.22
C GLU A 162 9.15 8.18 -16.25
N LEU A 163 9.69 6.95 -16.26
CA LEU A 163 9.28 5.90 -15.35
C LEU A 163 10.15 5.86 -14.10
N ILE A 164 9.55 5.94 -12.93
CA ILE A 164 10.25 5.79 -11.65
C ILE A 164 9.78 4.55 -10.88
N GLY A 165 10.73 3.90 -10.17
CA GLY A 165 10.51 2.68 -9.42
C GLY A 165 10.95 1.42 -10.17
N LYS A 166 10.82 0.26 -9.53
CA LYS A 166 11.20 -1.06 -10.08
C LYS A 166 9.97 -1.79 -10.62
N SER A 167 10.00 -2.15 -11.92
CA SER A 167 8.97 -2.99 -12.54
C SER A 167 9.43 -4.44 -12.53
N VAL A 168 9.00 -5.20 -11.52
CA VAL A 168 9.26 -6.64 -11.36
C VAL A 168 7.98 -7.31 -10.87
N ASP A 169 7.69 -8.51 -11.40
CA ASP A 169 6.56 -9.32 -10.94
C ASP A 169 6.70 -9.67 -9.46
N GLY A 170 5.58 -9.64 -8.73
CA GLY A 170 5.54 -9.97 -7.31
C GLY A 170 5.68 -11.47 -6.99
N THR A 171 5.63 -12.32 -8.01
CA THR A 171 5.70 -13.78 -7.91
C THR A 171 6.44 -14.38 -9.08
N ASN A 172 7.10 -15.53 -8.85
CA ASN A 172 7.67 -16.35 -9.90
C ASN A 172 6.63 -17.33 -10.48
N ASP A 173 6.98 -18.04 -11.56
CA ASP A 173 6.06 -18.94 -12.25
C ASP A 173 5.67 -20.16 -11.39
N HIS A 174 6.58 -20.66 -10.55
CA HIS A 174 6.27 -21.76 -9.63
C HIS A 174 5.27 -21.35 -8.56
N GLU A 175 5.40 -20.14 -8.02
CA GLU A 175 4.43 -19.55 -7.08
C GLU A 175 3.05 -19.40 -7.76
N LYS A 176 3.01 -18.85 -9.00
CA LYS A 176 1.78 -18.70 -9.79
C LYS A 176 1.10 -20.05 -10.04
N LEU A 177 1.88 -21.08 -10.40
CA LEU A 177 1.38 -22.45 -10.64
C LEU A 177 0.61 -22.99 -9.43
N HIS A 178 1.05 -22.69 -8.22
CA HIS A 178 0.41 -23.14 -6.98
C HIS A 178 -0.63 -22.17 -6.42
N GLY A 179 -0.88 -21.04 -7.11
CA GLY A 179 -1.92 -20.08 -6.76
C GLY A 179 -1.47 -18.97 -5.81
N LEU A 180 -0.18 -18.77 -5.64
CA LEU A 180 0.40 -17.60 -4.95
C LEU A 180 0.45 -16.41 -5.90
N PHE A 181 -0.71 -15.95 -6.34
CA PHE A 181 -0.86 -14.87 -7.30
C PHE A 181 -1.80 -13.77 -6.80
N ASP A 182 -2.91 -14.15 -6.18
CA ASP A 182 -3.84 -13.18 -5.61
C ASP A 182 -3.43 -12.81 -4.18
N PRO A 183 -3.47 -11.52 -3.80
CA PRO A 183 -3.20 -11.11 -2.42
C PRO A 183 -4.05 -11.86 -1.39
N SER A 184 -5.31 -12.17 -1.72
CA SER A 184 -6.21 -12.94 -0.87
C SER A 184 -5.78 -14.41 -0.64
N SER A 185 -4.85 -14.92 -1.46
CA SER A 185 -4.25 -16.26 -1.28
C SER A 185 -2.91 -16.20 -0.55
N VAL A 186 -2.19 -15.08 -0.67
CA VAL A 186 -0.81 -14.96 -0.16
C VAL A 186 -0.78 -14.40 1.27
N TYR A 187 -1.49 -13.30 1.55
CA TYR A 187 -1.47 -12.68 2.89
C TYR A 187 -1.96 -13.59 4.03
N PRO A 188 -2.90 -14.53 3.81
CA PRO A 188 -3.26 -15.52 4.83
C PRO A 188 -2.10 -16.43 5.27
N LEU A 189 -1.11 -16.67 4.41
CA LEU A 189 0.09 -17.46 4.77
C LEU A 189 0.92 -16.73 5.84
N PHE A 190 1.06 -15.40 5.71
CA PHE A 190 1.70 -14.58 6.75
C PHE A 190 0.88 -14.58 8.04
N ALA A 191 -0.44 -14.51 7.96
CA ALA A 191 -1.33 -14.55 9.12
C ALA A 191 -1.18 -15.86 9.89
N ASN A 192 -1.20 -17.00 9.18
CA ASN A 192 -1.04 -18.30 9.81
C ASN A 192 0.35 -18.49 10.43
N ALA A 193 1.40 -17.95 9.83
CA ALA A 193 2.73 -17.94 10.42
C ALA A 193 2.81 -17.04 11.67
N LEU A 194 2.18 -15.85 11.65
CA LEU A 194 2.10 -14.96 12.80
C LEU A 194 1.38 -15.60 13.98
N ARG A 195 0.21 -16.21 13.75
CA ARG A 195 -0.51 -16.88 14.84
C ARG A 195 0.26 -18.08 15.41
N ASN A 196 1.04 -18.79 14.57
CA ASN A 196 1.94 -19.85 15.04
C ASN A 196 3.03 -19.28 15.97
N GLU A 197 3.64 -18.17 15.58
CA GLU A 197 4.64 -17.46 16.39
C GLU A 197 4.08 -17.01 17.75
N TYR A 198 2.80 -16.60 17.78
CA TYR A 198 2.12 -16.15 18.99
C TYR A 198 1.43 -17.27 19.77
N GLY A 199 1.47 -18.52 19.29
CA GLY A 199 0.80 -19.67 19.91
C GLY A 199 -0.72 -19.58 19.90
N GLN A 200 -1.32 -18.85 18.95
CA GLN A 200 -2.77 -18.63 18.84
C GLN A 200 -3.44 -19.71 18.01
N SER A 201 -4.61 -20.16 18.44
CA SER A 201 -5.56 -20.89 17.59
C SER A 201 -6.11 -20.01 16.47
N ILE A 202 -6.75 -20.62 15.47
CA ILE A 202 -7.44 -19.88 14.40
C ILE A 202 -8.48 -18.91 14.97
N ALA A 203 -9.28 -19.35 15.94
CA ALA A 203 -10.35 -18.55 16.54
C ALA A 203 -9.81 -17.35 17.32
N GLU A 204 -8.77 -17.56 18.14
CA GLU A 204 -8.11 -16.49 18.89
C GLU A 204 -7.49 -15.45 17.95
N HIS A 205 -6.82 -15.90 16.89
CA HIS A 205 -6.22 -14.99 15.90
C HIS A 205 -7.28 -14.18 15.14
N MET A 206 -8.39 -14.81 14.76
CA MET A 206 -9.51 -14.10 14.11
C MET A 206 -10.14 -13.06 15.03
N GLN A 207 -10.32 -13.37 16.32
CA GLN A 207 -10.84 -12.46 17.31
C GLN A 207 -9.87 -11.27 17.52
N ASP A 208 -8.59 -11.54 17.72
CA ASP A 208 -7.55 -10.53 17.91
C ASP A 208 -7.43 -9.59 16.69
N THR A 209 -7.54 -10.17 15.50
CA THR A 209 -7.60 -9.41 14.24
C THR A 209 -8.87 -8.56 14.14
N GLY A 210 -10.00 -9.10 14.59
CA GLY A 210 -11.27 -8.36 14.67
C GLY A 210 -11.16 -7.13 15.58
N GLU A 211 -10.55 -7.27 16.75
CA GLU A 211 -10.31 -6.17 17.69
C GLU A 211 -9.40 -5.09 17.11
N LEU A 212 -8.31 -5.49 16.47
CA LEU A 212 -7.42 -4.57 15.75
C LEU A 212 -8.19 -3.77 14.70
N PHE A 213 -8.98 -4.44 13.86
CA PHE A 213 -9.67 -3.82 12.73
C PHE A 213 -10.97 -3.10 13.11
N GLU A 214 -11.55 -3.37 14.28
CA GLU A 214 -12.61 -2.52 14.85
C GLU A 214 -12.13 -1.08 15.00
N ASN A 215 -10.91 -0.85 15.51
CA ASN A 215 -10.32 0.46 15.64
C ASN A 215 -10.17 1.17 14.28
N PHE A 216 -9.77 0.43 13.24
CA PHE A 216 -9.69 0.94 11.87
C PHE A 216 -11.08 1.35 11.34
N SER A 217 -12.08 0.49 11.48
CA SER A 217 -13.44 0.78 11.03
C SER A 217 -14.06 1.99 11.76
N LYS A 218 -13.71 2.18 13.04
CA LYS A 218 -14.14 3.33 13.85
C LYS A 218 -13.54 4.64 13.33
N VAL A 219 -12.28 4.63 12.86
CA VAL A 219 -11.67 5.80 12.20
C VAL A 219 -12.35 6.05 10.86
N ALA A 220 -12.53 5.02 10.02
CA ALA A 220 -13.19 5.14 8.73
C ALA A 220 -14.61 5.68 8.84
N SER A 221 -15.38 5.31 9.88
CA SER A 221 -16.75 5.77 10.07
C SER A 221 -16.88 7.28 10.28
N LYS A 222 -15.78 7.94 10.66
CA LYS A 222 -15.69 9.40 10.85
C LYS A 222 -14.99 10.11 9.70
N ASN A 223 -14.45 9.37 8.72
CA ASN A 223 -13.73 9.93 7.60
C ASN A 223 -14.68 10.14 6.41
N LYS A 224 -14.92 11.40 6.04
CA LYS A 224 -15.82 11.77 4.92
C LYS A 224 -15.42 11.22 3.56
N TYR A 225 -14.15 10.83 3.41
CA TYR A 225 -13.61 10.24 2.19
C TYR A 225 -13.64 8.71 2.19
N ALA A 226 -14.05 8.07 3.30
CA ALA A 226 -14.12 6.62 3.37
C ALA A 226 -15.19 6.04 2.42
N TRP A 227 -14.83 4.94 1.74
CA TRP A 227 -15.76 4.22 0.87
C TRP A 227 -16.86 3.52 1.67
N PHE A 228 -16.49 2.91 2.81
CA PHE A 228 -17.41 2.28 3.75
C PHE A 228 -17.35 2.97 5.13
N PRO A 229 -18.01 4.12 5.31
CA PRO A 229 -17.96 4.85 6.59
C PRO A 229 -18.90 4.22 7.63
N THR A 230 -18.71 2.91 7.89
CA THR A 230 -19.51 2.13 8.82
C THR A 230 -18.63 1.55 9.92
N HIS A 231 -18.92 1.86 11.18
CA HIS A 231 -18.28 1.20 12.30
C HIS A 231 -18.75 -0.26 12.39
N ARG A 232 -17.82 -1.20 12.48
CA ARG A 232 -18.06 -2.62 12.68
C ARG A 232 -17.37 -3.08 13.95
N SER A 233 -18.05 -3.85 14.77
CA SER A 233 -17.48 -4.45 15.96
C SER A 233 -16.48 -5.56 15.61
N ALA A 234 -15.57 -5.88 16.54
CA ALA A 234 -14.63 -6.99 16.42
C ALA A 234 -15.33 -8.30 16.05
N LYS A 235 -16.45 -8.57 16.70
CA LYS A 235 -17.29 -9.74 16.41
C LYS A 235 -17.81 -9.75 14.98
N GLU A 236 -18.35 -8.63 14.47
CA GLU A 236 -18.85 -8.54 13.09
C GLU A 236 -17.73 -8.75 12.06
N ILE A 237 -16.52 -8.30 12.37
CA ILE A 237 -15.34 -8.45 11.49
C ILE A 237 -14.86 -9.90 11.50
N ALA A 238 -14.80 -10.56 12.65
CA ALA A 238 -14.27 -11.91 12.81
C ALA A 238 -15.27 -13.02 12.43
N GLU A 239 -16.58 -12.79 12.65
CA GLU A 239 -17.61 -13.81 12.48
C GLU A 239 -17.88 -14.11 10.99
N VAL A 240 -17.83 -15.39 10.62
CA VAL A 240 -18.15 -15.84 9.27
C VAL A 240 -19.67 -15.86 9.06
N LYS A 241 -20.17 -15.06 8.12
CA LYS A 241 -21.57 -14.92 7.75
C LYS A 241 -21.71 -14.80 6.23
N PRO A 242 -22.90 -14.93 5.65
CA PRO A 242 -23.11 -14.76 4.21
C PRO A 242 -22.55 -13.44 3.65
N GLU A 243 -22.77 -12.32 4.35
CA GLU A 243 -22.25 -10.99 3.99
C GLU A 243 -20.74 -10.82 4.31
N ASN A 244 -20.23 -11.61 5.26
CA ASN A 244 -18.83 -11.62 5.71
C ASN A 244 -18.21 -13.02 5.57
N ARG A 245 -18.33 -13.62 4.40
CA ARG A 245 -17.84 -14.97 4.14
C ARG A 245 -16.30 -15.07 4.30
N MET A 246 -15.80 -16.27 4.52
CA MET A 246 -14.35 -16.53 4.41
C MET A 246 -13.86 -16.24 2.99
N ILE A 247 -12.66 -15.66 2.88
CA ILE A 247 -11.97 -15.39 1.60
C ILE A 247 -10.74 -16.28 1.49
N GLY A 248 -9.86 -16.23 2.46
CA GLY A 248 -8.67 -17.08 2.60
C GLY A 248 -8.39 -17.25 4.09
N LEU A 249 -8.42 -18.48 4.59
CA LEU A 249 -8.26 -18.77 6.02
C LEU A 249 -6.96 -18.17 6.57
N PRO A 250 -6.99 -17.28 7.61
CA PRO A 250 -8.10 -17.01 8.53
C PRO A 250 -8.91 -15.74 8.23
N TYR A 251 -8.92 -15.20 7.02
CA TYR A 251 -9.49 -13.89 6.71
C TYR A 251 -10.91 -13.96 6.17
N THR A 252 -11.84 -13.29 6.87
CA THR A 252 -13.17 -12.97 6.37
C THR A 252 -13.14 -11.81 5.36
N LYS A 253 -14.22 -11.58 4.64
CA LYS A 253 -14.34 -10.50 3.67
C LYS A 253 -14.02 -9.11 4.25
N TYR A 254 -14.44 -8.82 5.48
CA TYR A 254 -14.22 -7.51 6.13
C TYR A 254 -12.78 -7.27 6.58
N MET A 255 -11.92 -8.29 6.51
CA MET A 255 -10.48 -8.19 6.77
C MET A 255 -9.66 -7.92 5.50
N ASN A 256 -10.29 -7.82 4.33
CA ASN A 256 -9.61 -7.68 3.05
C ASN A 256 -9.79 -6.27 2.48
N SER A 257 -8.76 -5.75 1.83
CA SER A 257 -8.83 -4.49 1.09
C SER A 257 -9.90 -4.53 0.00
N ILE A 258 -10.58 -3.41 -0.21
CA ILE A 258 -11.59 -3.24 -1.25
C ILE A 258 -11.02 -2.33 -2.35
N MET A 259 -10.67 -2.92 -3.48
CA MET A 259 -10.10 -2.17 -4.62
C MET A 259 -11.17 -1.59 -5.56
N ARG A 260 -12.39 -2.14 -5.57
CA ARG A 260 -13.46 -1.61 -6.40
C ARG A 260 -14.03 -0.33 -5.79
N VAL A 261 -13.33 0.77 -6.02
CA VAL A 261 -13.63 2.12 -5.51
C VAL A 261 -13.38 3.15 -6.59
N ASN A 262 -13.96 4.35 -6.43
CA ASN A 262 -13.57 5.56 -7.16
C ASN A 262 -13.04 6.54 -6.14
N GLN A 263 -11.74 6.53 -5.92
CA GLN A 263 -11.06 7.39 -4.97
C GLN A 263 -9.78 7.93 -5.57
N SER A 264 -9.49 9.20 -5.32
CA SER A 264 -8.25 9.85 -5.76
C SER A 264 -7.72 10.83 -4.73
N CYS A 265 -6.46 11.16 -4.89
CA CYS A 265 -5.76 12.14 -4.08
C CYS A 265 -4.76 12.91 -4.96
N ALA A 266 -4.56 14.19 -4.64
CA ALA A 266 -3.48 14.99 -5.20
C ALA A 266 -2.78 15.78 -4.11
N ILE A 267 -1.46 15.96 -4.27
CA ILE A 267 -0.58 16.68 -3.37
C ILE A 267 0.28 17.63 -4.21
N VAL A 268 0.44 18.87 -3.74
CA VAL A 268 1.38 19.84 -4.31
C VAL A 268 2.59 19.94 -3.38
N MET A 269 3.77 19.75 -3.95
CA MET A 269 5.08 19.90 -3.29
C MET A 269 5.91 20.92 -4.04
N MET A 270 6.60 21.79 -3.32
CA MET A 270 7.48 22.79 -3.93
C MET A 270 8.66 23.14 -3.04
N SER A 271 9.62 23.92 -3.57
CA SER A 271 10.69 24.46 -2.77
C SER A 271 10.16 25.51 -1.79
N ALA A 272 10.78 25.64 -0.61
CA ALA A 272 10.42 26.67 0.36
C ALA A 272 10.55 28.08 -0.23
N LYS A 273 11.53 28.29 -1.12
CA LYS A 273 11.66 29.53 -1.87
C LYS A 273 10.41 29.78 -2.73
N LYS A 274 10.00 28.81 -3.55
CA LYS A 274 8.83 28.92 -4.42
C LYS A 274 7.56 29.18 -3.60
N ALA A 275 7.41 28.51 -2.46
CA ALA A 275 6.26 28.70 -1.57
C ALA A 275 6.21 30.14 -1.00
N ARG A 276 7.37 30.72 -0.64
CA ARG A 276 7.47 32.13 -0.24
C ARG A 276 7.14 33.08 -1.40
N ASP A 277 7.76 32.84 -2.56
CA ASP A 277 7.57 33.70 -3.77
C ASP A 277 6.10 33.76 -4.20
N LEU A 278 5.37 32.65 -4.05
CA LEU A 278 3.95 32.54 -4.38
C LEU A 278 3.01 32.96 -3.22
N GLY A 279 3.56 33.38 -2.10
CA GLY A 279 2.79 33.82 -0.93
C GLY A 279 1.94 32.71 -0.31
N ILE A 280 2.38 31.45 -0.40
CA ILE A 280 1.69 30.33 0.24
C ILE A 280 1.73 30.51 1.75
N PRO A 281 0.58 30.52 2.46
CA PRO A 281 0.56 30.69 3.90
C PRO A 281 1.39 29.61 4.62
N GLU A 282 2.21 30.01 5.59
CA GLU A 282 3.04 29.08 6.38
C GLU A 282 2.20 27.97 7.09
N SER A 283 0.94 28.26 7.40
CA SER A 283 -0.01 27.29 7.95
C SER A 283 -0.34 26.12 7.02
N LYS A 284 -0.03 26.25 5.72
CA LYS A 284 -0.19 25.18 4.73
C LYS A 284 1.01 24.24 4.64
N TRP A 285 2.18 24.68 5.12
CA TRP A 285 3.43 23.97 4.93
C TRP A 285 3.53 22.74 5.83
N ILE A 286 3.81 21.61 5.22
CA ILE A 286 4.19 20.38 5.91
C ILE A 286 5.55 19.96 5.37
N PHE A 287 6.48 19.73 6.28
CA PHE A 287 7.85 19.30 5.98
C PHE A 287 7.93 17.79 5.99
N MET A 288 8.63 17.23 5.02
CA MET A 288 9.05 15.84 5.03
C MET A 288 10.35 15.75 5.84
N TYR A 289 10.24 15.22 7.06
CA TYR A 289 11.37 15.05 7.99
C TYR A 289 12.25 13.86 7.62
N SER A 290 11.69 12.87 6.98
CA SER A 290 12.44 11.76 6.39
C SER A 290 11.58 10.94 5.43
N GLY A 291 12.26 10.25 4.52
CA GLY A 291 11.66 9.27 3.62
C GLY A 291 12.61 8.11 3.36
N SER A 292 12.04 6.91 3.24
CA SER A 292 12.81 5.70 2.92
C SER A 292 11.97 4.75 2.08
N CYS A 293 12.64 4.00 1.19
CA CYS A 293 12.04 2.89 0.45
C CYS A 293 13.04 1.75 0.33
N ILE A 294 12.59 0.52 0.61
CA ILE A 294 13.41 -0.68 0.55
C ILE A 294 12.53 -1.89 0.22
N ASN A 295 13.12 -2.94 -0.37
CA ASN A 295 12.38 -4.16 -0.67
C ASN A 295 12.84 -5.31 0.24
N ASP A 296 11.91 -6.17 0.60
CA ASP A 296 12.21 -7.46 1.21
C ASP A 296 12.70 -8.47 0.15
N ILE A 297 13.11 -9.67 0.56
CA ILE A 297 13.37 -10.79 -0.34
C ILE A 297 12.15 -10.93 -1.26
N TRP A 298 12.38 -10.89 -2.57
CA TRP A 298 11.33 -10.58 -3.54
C TRP A 298 10.23 -11.65 -3.59
N ASN A 299 10.61 -12.91 -3.80
CA ASN A 299 9.67 -14.01 -3.87
C ASN A 299 9.22 -14.45 -2.47
N VAL A 300 7.96 -14.79 -2.34
CA VAL A 300 7.39 -15.28 -1.08
C VAL A 300 8.02 -16.61 -0.67
N SER A 301 8.28 -17.50 -1.63
CA SER A 301 8.93 -18.80 -1.42
C SER A 301 10.36 -18.69 -0.85
N ASP A 302 11.04 -17.59 -1.13
CA ASP A 302 12.43 -17.34 -0.71
C ASP A 302 12.55 -16.69 0.69
N ARG A 303 11.42 -16.23 1.29
CA ARG A 303 11.42 -15.54 2.59
C ARG A 303 12.02 -16.41 3.68
N ILE A 304 12.80 -15.82 4.58
CA ILE A 304 13.38 -16.54 5.73
C ILE A 304 12.28 -17.14 6.59
N ASN A 305 11.26 -16.35 6.87
CA ASN A 305 10.01 -16.73 7.53
C ASN A 305 8.84 -15.86 7.04
N TYR A 306 7.64 -16.05 7.59
CA TYR A 306 6.43 -15.34 7.21
C TYR A 306 5.85 -14.48 8.35
N HIS A 307 6.57 -14.31 9.46
CA HIS A 307 6.11 -13.56 10.64
C HIS A 307 6.97 -12.34 10.96
N SER A 308 7.94 -12.00 10.10
CA SER A 308 8.79 -10.81 10.21
C SER A 308 9.14 -10.24 8.85
N SER A 309 9.60 -9.00 8.82
CA SER A 309 10.09 -8.32 7.61
C SER A 309 11.32 -7.45 7.92
N PRO A 310 12.52 -7.94 7.63
CA PRO A 310 13.74 -7.13 7.78
C PRO A 310 13.66 -5.80 7.03
N ALA A 311 12.95 -5.77 5.89
CA ALA A 311 12.80 -4.56 5.09
C ALA A 311 11.93 -3.51 5.80
N ILE A 312 10.80 -3.90 6.42
CA ILE A 312 9.99 -2.96 7.24
C ILE A 312 10.87 -2.37 8.34
N LYS A 313 11.59 -3.23 9.09
CA LYS A 313 12.45 -2.80 10.19
C LYS A 313 13.49 -1.78 9.71
N ARG A 314 14.25 -2.10 8.64
CA ARG A 314 15.28 -1.21 8.11
C ARG A 314 14.71 0.09 7.54
N CYS A 315 13.58 0.00 6.84
CA CYS A 315 12.88 1.15 6.29
C CYS A 315 12.46 2.13 7.38
N THR A 316 11.87 1.62 8.46
CA THR A 316 11.38 2.46 9.57
C THR A 316 12.53 2.96 10.46
N ASP A 317 13.55 2.16 10.73
CA ASP A 317 14.74 2.61 11.46
C ASP A 317 15.40 3.81 10.75
N SER A 318 15.58 3.71 9.43
CA SER A 318 16.22 4.79 8.66
C SER A 318 15.43 6.10 8.66
N VAL A 319 14.08 6.06 8.66
CA VAL A 319 13.31 7.30 8.75
C VAL A 319 13.34 7.90 10.14
N PHE A 320 13.40 7.09 11.19
CA PHE A 320 13.58 7.60 12.56
C PHE A 320 14.97 8.19 12.80
N GLU A 321 16.01 7.53 12.30
CA GLU A 321 17.38 8.02 12.38
C GLU A 321 17.53 9.38 11.67
N LEU A 322 17.05 9.50 10.42
CA LEU A 322 17.11 10.77 9.67
C LEU A 322 16.30 11.89 10.33
N ALA A 323 15.11 11.58 10.84
CA ALA A 323 14.27 12.56 11.52
C ALA A 323 14.79 12.91 12.93
N ASN A 324 15.77 12.14 13.44
CA ASN A 324 16.30 12.24 14.81
C ASN A 324 15.19 12.22 15.88
N ILE A 325 14.24 11.29 15.73
CA ILE A 325 13.15 11.03 16.71
C ILE A 325 12.98 9.52 16.90
N SER A 326 12.28 9.14 17.97
CA SER A 326 11.85 7.75 18.19
C SER A 326 10.37 7.56 17.81
N VAL A 327 9.93 6.30 17.74
CA VAL A 327 8.52 5.96 17.50
C VAL A 327 7.58 6.56 18.57
N ASP A 328 8.05 6.75 19.79
CA ASP A 328 7.27 7.32 20.89
C ASP A 328 7.02 8.83 20.75
N GLN A 329 7.82 9.50 19.91
CA GLN A 329 7.68 10.92 19.61
C GLN A 329 6.74 11.21 18.44
N VAL A 330 6.26 10.17 17.77
CA VAL A 330 5.24 10.29 16.71
C VAL A 330 3.87 10.44 17.34
N ASP A 331 3.08 11.41 16.89
CA ASP A 331 1.73 11.67 17.40
C ASP A 331 0.63 11.01 16.56
N PHE A 332 0.87 10.84 15.26
CA PHE A 332 -0.08 10.25 14.32
C PHE A 332 0.58 9.14 13.51
N ILE A 333 -0.08 7.98 13.43
CA ILE A 333 0.44 6.80 12.74
C ILE A 333 -0.57 6.36 11.69
N ASP A 334 -0.10 6.02 10.49
CA ASP A 334 -0.86 5.27 9.49
C ASP A 334 -0.05 4.08 8.99
N LEU A 335 -0.35 2.90 9.49
CA LEU A 335 0.23 1.66 9.00
C LEU A 335 -0.53 1.18 7.76
N TYR A 336 0.20 0.81 6.73
CA TYR A 336 -0.41 0.28 5.51
C TYR A 336 -1.17 -1.02 5.78
N SER A 337 -2.45 -1.06 5.43
CA SER A 337 -3.41 -2.02 5.97
C SER A 337 -4.22 -2.75 4.88
N CYS A 338 -3.56 -3.18 3.79
CA CYS A 338 -4.23 -3.97 2.76
C CYS A 338 -4.82 -5.28 3.31
N PHE A 339 -4.13 -5.89 4.28
CA PHE A 339 -4.54 -7.09 5.02
C PHE A 339 -4.03 -7.00 6.46
N PRO A 340 -4.66 -7.71 7.41
CA PRO A 340 -4.25 -7.65 8.82
C PRO A 340 -2.78 -8.01 9.05
N SER A 341 -2.24 -9.04 8.37
CA SER A 341 -0.84 -9.44 8.54
C SER A 341 0.16 -8.35 8.13
N ALA A 342 -0.20 -7.48 7.18
CA ALA A 342 0.65 -6.33 6.85
C ALA A 342 0.77 -5.35 8.03
N VAL A 343 -0.35 -5.10 8.74
CA VAL A 343 -0.37 -4.27 9.95
C VAL A 343 0.36 -4.97 11.09
N GLN A 344 0.07 -6.25 11.31
CA GLN A 344 0.63 -7.04 12.42
C GLN A 344 2.16 -7.21 12.32
N VAL A 345 2.68 -7.45 11.11
CA VAL A 345 4.14 -7.47 10.87
C VAL A 345 4.74 -6.09 11.12
N ALA A 346 4.13 -5.02 10.60
CA ALA A 346 4.61 -3.66 10.83
C ALA A 346 4.58 -3.28 12.32
N MET A 347 3.53 -3.66 13.05
CA MET A 347 3.45 -3.47 14.50
C MET A 347 4.61 -4.18 15.22
N LYS A 348 4.90 -5.44 14.86
CA LYS A 348 6.00 -6.21 15.44
C LYS A 348 7.34 -5.52 15.19
N GLU A 349 7.62 -5.12 13.95
CA GLU A 349 8.89 -4.47 13.58
C GLU A 349 9.08 -3.08 14.21
N LEU A 350 7.99 -2.37 14.48
CA LEU A 350 7.97 -1.05 15.13
C LEU A 350 7.79 -1.13 16.65
N SER A 351 7.64 -2.32 17.23
CA SER A 351 7.31 -2.54 18.65
C SER A 351 6.04 -1.81 19.10
N LEU A 352 5.03 -1.73 18.22
CA LEU A 352 3.73 -1.12 18.50
C LEU A 352 2.73 -2.17 18.99
N ASN A 353 1.72 -1.72 19.75
CA ASN A 353 0.64 -2.54 20.26
C ASN A 353 -0.66 -2.24 19.49
N LYS A 354 -1.57 -3.24 19.35
CA LYS A 354 -2.90 -3.05 18.75
C LYS A 354 -3.75 -2.00 19.45
N ASP A 355 -3.52 -1.82 20.76
CA ASP A 355 -4.21 -0.87 21.64
C ASP A 355 -3.41 0.44 21.84
N ASP A 356 -2.47 0.76 20.93
CA ASP A 356 -1.72 2.01 20.98
C ASP A 356 -2.70 3.21 21.04
N PRO A 357 -2.60 4.08 22.07
CA PRO A 357 -3.56 5.16 22.28
C PRO A 357 -3.61 6.19 21.15
N ARG A 358 -2.56 6.26 20.31
CA ARG A 358 -2.52 7.12 19.12
C ARG A 358 -3.40 6.59 17.98
N GLY A 359 -3.73 5.30 18.03
CA GLY A 359 -4.28 4.55 16.91
C GLY A 359 -3.24 4.26 15.85
N LEU A 360 -3.52 3.27 15.01
CA LEU A 360 -2.59 2.77 13.98
C LEU A 360 -3.00 3.18 12.56
N THR A 361 -4.02 4.01 12.43
CA THR A 361 -4.47 4.57 11.16
C THR A 361 -5.06 5.97 11.33
N VAL A 362 -4.83 6.82 10.34
CA VAL A 362 -5.48 8.14 10.25
C VAL A 362 -6.61 8.15 9.22
N THR A 363 -6.65 7.20 8.31
CA THR A 363 -7.68 7.09 7.26
C THR A 363 -8.82 6.16 7.64
N GLY A 364 -8.52 5.06 8.32
CA GLY A 364 -9.41 3.94 8.60
C GLY A 364 -9.04 2.64 7.86
N GLY A 365 -7.94 2.66 7.07
CA GLY A 365 -7.36 1.49 6.41
C GLY A 365 -8.11 1.02 5.17
N LEU A 366 -7.41 0.26 4.33
CA LEU A 366 -7.89 -0.16 3.01
C LEU A 366 -9.19 -1.00 3.02
N PRO A 367 -9.53 -1.79 4.05
CA PRO A 367 -10.80 -2.52 4.08
C PRO A 367 -12.03 -1.62 4.28
N TYR A 368 -11.87 -0.45 4.90
CA TYR A 368 -13.00 0.43 5.28
C TYR A 368 -12.89 1.80 4.63
N PHE A 369 -11.72 2.43 4.65
CA PHE A 369 -11.48 3.65 3.88
C PHE A 369 -11.66 3.40 2.38
N GLY A 370 -11.17 2.27 1.91
CA GLY A 370 -11.07 1.90 0.51
C GLY A 370 -9.60 1.78 0.08
N GLY A 371 -9.36 0.94 -0.91
CA GLY A 371 -8.03 0.67 -1.44
C GLY A 371 -7.91 1.12 -2.90
N PRO A 372 -7.68 2.42 -3.18
CA PRO A 372 -7.52 2.91 -4.54
C PRO A 372 -6.17 2.48 -5.15
N GLY A 373 -6.04 1.18 -5.40
CA GLY A 373 -4.92 0.56 -6.08
C GLY A 373 -3.57 0.93 -5.46
N ASN A 374 -2.68 1.47 -6.28
CA ASN A 374 -1.35 1.90 -5.85
C ASN A 374 -1.34 3.24 -5.10
N ALA A 375 -2.45 3.99 -5.10
CA ALA A 375 -2.50 5.38 -4.65
C ALA A 375 -2.92 5.58 -3.18
N TYR A 376 -3.28 4.51 -2.44
CA TYR A 376 -3.80 4.66 -1.07
C TYR A 376 -2.92 5.52 -0.15
N VAL A 377 -1.60 5.36 -0.20
CA VAL A 377 -0.67 6.11 0.68
C VAL A 377 -0.75 7.61 0.45
N MET A 378 -1.15 8.08 -0.74
CA MET A 378 -1.42 9.51 -0.94
C MET A 378 -2.58 10.01 -0.05
N ASN A 379 -3.65 9.21 0.08
CA ASN A 379 -4.77 9.53 0.99
C ASN A 379 -4.32 9.54 2.46
N SER A 380 -3.44 8.61 2.84
CA SER A 380 -2.80 8.59 4.15
C SER A 380 -2.03 9.89 4.40
N ILE A 381 -1.14 10.28 3.49
CA ILE A 381 -0.31 11.50 3.60
C ILE A 381 -1.18 12.75 3.59
N ALA A 382 -2.18 12.86 2.70
CA ALA A 382 -3.08 14.02 2.67
C ALA A 382 -3.90 14.16 3.97
N THR A 383 -4.36 13.03 4.54
CA THR A 383 -5.02 13.03 5.86
C THR A 383 -4.05 13.45 6.95
N MET A 384 -2.80 12.95 6.90
CA MET A 384 -1.71 13.32 7.80
C MET A 384 -1.40 14.82 7.74
N MET A 385 -1.27 15.39 6.52
CA MET A 385 -1.07 16.84 6.33
C MET A 385 -2.14 17.66 7.05
N ASN A 386 -3.42 17.29 6.89
CA ASN A 386 -4.52 18.00 7.51
C ASN A 386 -4.51 17.88 9.04
N LYS A 387 -4.14 16.71 9.58
CA LYS A 387 -3.97 16.53 11.03
C LYS A 387 -2.82 17.38 11.58
N LEU A 388 -1.68 17.37 10.91
CA LEU A 388 -0.49 18.13 11.30
C LEU A 388 -0.70 19.65 11.20
N ARG A 389 -1.45 20.13 10.21
CA ARG A 389 -1.88 21.54 10.12
C ARG A 389 -2.77 21.95 11.30
N SER A 390 -3.63 21.03 11.76
CA SER A 390 -4.51 21.27 12.91
C SER A 390 -3.82 21.09 14.25
N ALA A 391 -2.64 20.48 14.30
CA ALA A 391 -1.85 20.22 15.50
C ALA A 391 -0.37 20.60 15.27
N PRO A 392 -0.04 21.91 15.26
CA PRO A 392 1.32 22.37 14.93
C PRO A 392 2.39 21.80 15.86
N GLY A 393 3.54 21.45 15.27
CA GLY A 393 4.71 20.91 15.97
C GLY A 393 4.67 19.40 16.21
N LYS A 394 3.58 18.72 15.84
CA LYS A 394 3.41 17.27 15.94
C LYS A 394 4.09 16.54 14.80
N PHE A 395 4.39 15.24 15.01
CA PHE A 395 4.97 14.34 14.02
C PHE A 395 3.97 13.27 13.59
N GLY A 396 4.01 12.91 12.30
CA GLY A 396 3.21 11.84 11.72
C GLY A 396 4.06 10.85 10.96
N LEU A 397 3.79 9.55 11.14
CA LEU A 397 4.38 8.45 10.38
C LEU A 397 3.35 7.88 9.41
N ALA A 398 3.69 7.82 8.13
CA ALA A 398 2.96 7.04 7.14
C ALA A 398 3.84 5.92 6.61
N THR A 399 3.32 4.68 6.59
CA THR A 399 4.01 3.53 5.99
C THR A 399 3.35 3.13 4.68
N ALA A 400 4.10 2.45 3.84
CA ALA A 400 3.67 1.99 2.52
C ALA A 400 4.08 0.55 2.28
N ASN A 401 3.25 -0.20 1.54
CA ASN A 401 3.51 -1.59 1.22
C ASN A 401 3.01 -1.92 -0.19
N GLY A 402 3.78 -2.68 -0.94
CA GLY A 402 3.43 -3.18 -2.26
C GLY A 402 3.72 -4.67 -2.41
N TRP A 403 3.04 -5.32 -3.34
CA TRP A 403 3.04 -6.76 -3.51
C TRP A 403 2.69 -7.49 -2.20
N TYR A 404 3.47 -8.49 -1.79
CA TYR A 404 3.18 -9.41 -0.68
C TYR A 404 4.14 -9.17 0.48
N ILE A 405 4.01 -8.01 1.16
CA ILE A 405 4.99 -7.53 2.14
C ILE A 405 6.39 -7.51 1.49
N THR A 406 6.46 -7.01 0.26
CA THR A 406 7.69 -7.05 -0.55
C THR A 406 8.31 -5.68 -0.71
N LYS A 407 7.52 -4.69 -1.12
CA LYS A 407 7.99 -3.33 -1.35
C LYS A 407 7.55 -2.47 -0.18
N HIS A 408 8.47 -1.78 0.47
CA HIS A 408 8.14 -0.95 1.61
C HIS A 408 8.55 0.49 1.39
N GLY A 409 7.83 1.40 2.04
CA GLY A 409 8.17 2.79 2.17
C GLY A 409 7.71 3.32 3.51
N ALA A 410 8.38 4.37 3.99
CA ALA A 410 7.98 5.10 5.17
C ALA A 410 8.36 6.57 5.02
N GLY A 411 7.57 7.46 5.61
CA GLY A 411 7.85 8.89 5.68
C GLY A 411 7.42 9.48 7.01
N ILE A 412 8.24 10.39 7.53
CA ILE A 412 7.91 11.20 8.71
C ILE A 412 7.64 12.62 8.26
N PHE A 413 6.53 13.17 8.72
CA PHE A 413 6.02 14.48 8.34
C PHE A 413 5.76 15.33 9.59
N SER A 414 5.95 16.66 9.49
CA SER A 414 5.62 17.60 10.55
C SER A 414 5.31 18.98 10.00
N SER A 415 4.49 19.76 10.73
CA SER A 415 4.36 21.20 10.49
C SER A 415 5.44 22.02 11.21
N LYS A 416 6.31 21.39 11.99
CA LYS A 416 7.49 22.05 12.57
C LYS A 416 8.45 22.41 11.44
N PRO A 417 8.97 23.66 11.38
CA PRO A 417 9.96 24.04 10.37
C PRO A 417 11.19 23.14 10.43
N PHE A 418 11.65 22.68 9.25
CA PHE A 418 12.91 21.97 9.16
C PHE A 418 14.07 22.98 9.15
N GLU A 419 15.02 22.80 10.05
CA GLU A 419 16.19 23.68 10.19
C GLU A 419 17.43 23.04 9.55
N GLY A 420 18.22 23.86 8.89
CA GLY A 420 19.45 23.40 8.24
C GLY A 420 19.25 22.91 6.80
N GLU A 421 20.29 22.27 6.27
CA GLU A 421 20.28 21.70 4.93
C GLU A 421 19.41 20.43 4.89
N TRP A 422 18.46 20.39 3.97
CA TRP A 422 17.56 19.25 3.84
C TRP A 422 18.24 18.12 3.04
N ASN A 423 18.44 16.96 3.66
CA ASN A 423 18.92 15.73 3.03
C ASN A 423 18.27 14.52 3.71
N GLN A 424 16.96 14.39 3.56
CA GLN A 424 16.13 13.57 4.41
C GLN A 424 15.55 12.34 3.68
N VAL A 425 16.11 11.94 2.54
CA VAL A 425 15.81 10.65 1.90
C VAL A 425 16.96 9.68 2.16
N ALA A 426 16.63 8.53 2.73
CA ALA A 426 17.62 7.51 3.09
C ALA A 426 18.28 6.89 1.84
N ASP A 427 19.60 6.82 1.84
CA ASP A 427 20.33 5.91 0.94
C ASP A 427 20.19 4.48 1.50
N THR A 428 19.33 3.69 0.86
CA THR A 428 19.05 2.31 1.27
C THR A 428 19.90 1.26 0.55
N SER A 429 20.85 1.67 -0.29
CA SER A 429 21.64 0.77 -1.17
C SER A 429 22.35 -0.34 -0.40
N TYR A 430 23.03 -0.01 0.69
CA TYR A 430 23.73 -0.99 1.53
C TYR A 430 22.75 -1.93 2.25
N MET A 431 21.67 -1.39 2.80
CA MET A 431 20.65 -2.19 3.50
C MET A 431 19.94 -3.13 2.52
N GLN A 432 19.61 -2.66 1.31
CA GLN A 432 19.01 -3.49 0.27
C GLN A 432 19.94 -4.65 -0.11
N LYS A 433 21.23 -4.37 -0.33
CA LYS A 433 22.23 -5.40 -0.61
C LYS A 433 22.27 -6.47 0.49
N THR A 434 22.23 -6.06 1.76
CA THR A 434 22.22 -7.00 2.90
C THR A 434 21.00 -7.92 2.90
N ILE A 435 19.82 -7.40 2.50
CA ILE A 435 18.59 -8.20 2.37
C ILE A 435 18.68 -9.15 1.18
N ASP A 436 19.15 -8.67 0.03
CA ASP A 436 19.25 -9.46 -1.21
C ASP A 436 20.23 -10.63 -1.06
N GLU A 437 21.31 -10.45 -0.28
CA GLU A 437 22.36 -11.44 0.02
C GLU A 437 22.03 -12.33 1.23
N ALA A 438 20.90 -12.14 1.90
CA ALA A 438 20.52 -12.96 3.05
C ALA A 438 20.37 -14.44 2.66
N ASN A 439 20.73 -15.33 3.58
CA ASN A 439 20.62 -16.76 3.38
C ASN A 439 19.15 -17.18 3.20
N LYS A 440 18.81 -17.56 1.98
CA LYS A 440 17.47 -18.08 1.65
C LYS A 440 17.33 -19.54 2.07
N PRO A 441 16.13 -19.98 2.46
CA PRO A 441 15.85 -21.41 2.66
C PRO A 441 16.15 -22.20 1.38
N LYS A 442 16.74 -23.39 1.54
CA LYS A 442 16.83 -24.33 0.42
C LYS A 442 15.42 -24.65 -0.08
N PHE A 443 15.20 -24.61 -1.38
CA PHE A 443 13.90 -24.77 -2.02
C PHE A 443 13.93 -25.84 -3.10
N THR A 444 12.83 -26.58 -3.27
CA THR A 444 12.64 -27.54 -4.38
C THR A 444 11.29 -27.33 -5.05
N GLU A 445 11.30 -27.33 -6.37
CA GLU A 445 10.09 -27.27 -7.19
C GLU A 445 9.40 -28.64 -7.36
N VAL A 446 10.13 -29.74 -7.10
CA VAL A 446 9.64 -31.12 -7.22
C VAL A 446 9.90 -31.83 -5.90
N PRO A 447 9.09 -31.60 -4.86
CA PRO A 447 9.22 -32.26 -3.57
C PRO A 447 8.69 -33.69 -3.64
N GLU A 448 9.33 -34.60 -2.86
CA GLU A 448 8.88 -35.98 -2.69
C GLU A 448 9.18 -36.46 -1.27
N GLY A 449 8.18 -37.01 -0.59
CA GLY A 449 8.37 -37.68 0.71
C GLY A 449 7.59 -37.07 1.86
N ASN A 450 8.07 -37.36 3.07
CA ASN A 450 7.46 -36.84 4.30
C ASN A 450 7.79 -35.36 4.49
N CYS A 451 6.85 -34.65 5.06
CA CYS A 451 6.97 -33.20 5.24
C CYS A 451 6.20 -32.70 6.45
N THR A 452 6.50 -31.46 6.85
CA THR A 452 5.80 -30.72 7.89
C THR A 452 5.30 -29.39 7.32
N VAL A 453 4.08 -28.99 7.67
CA VAL A 453 3.48 -27.73 7.24
C VAL A 453 4.13 -26.54 7.98
N GLU A 454 4.74 -25.61 7.25
CA GLU A 454 5.29 -24.36 7.77
C GLU A 454 4.20 -23.27 7.87
N THR A 455 3.43 -23.10 6.80
CA THR A 455 2.23 -22.25 6.76
C THR A 455 1.27 -22.72 5.68
N TYR A 456 0.00 -22.34 5.77
CA TYR A 456 -1.02 -22.77 4.83
C TYR A 456 -2.18 -21.78 4.74
N THR A 457 -3.04 -21.96 3.75
CA THR A 457 -4.34 -21.33 3.68
C THR A 457 -5.33 -22.20 2.92
N VAL A 458 -6.61 -21.97 3.16
CA VAL A 458 -7.72 -22.48 2.34
C VAL A 458 -8.41 -21.27 1.71
N VAL A 459 -8.28 -21.17 0.40
CA VAL A 459 -8.95 -20.12 -0.39
C VAL A 459 -10.41 -20.50 -0.59
N HIS A 460 -11.32 -19.54 -0.44
CA HIS A 460 -12.76 -19.75 -0.55
C HIS A 460 -13.33 -18.96 -1.72
N SER A 461 -14.11 -19.65 -2.54
CA SER A 461 -15.00 -19.06 -3.53
C SER A 461 -16.32 -18.60 -2.88
N ARG A 462 -17.30 -18.16 -3.71
CA ARG A 462 -18.66 -17.92 -3.23
C ARG A 462 -19.41 -19.20 -2.81
N ASN A 463 -18.93 -20.34 -3.31
CA ASN A 463 -19.55 -21.65 -3.08
C ASN A 463 -18.87 -22.44 -1.94
N GLY A 464 -17.95 -21.82 -1.20
CA GLY A 464 -17.20 -22.46 -0.10
C GLY A 464 -15.72 -22.67 -0.42
N PRO A 465 -15.05 -23.59 0.32
CA PRO A 465 -13.63 -23.89 0.13
C PRO A 465 -13.33 -24.36 -1.31
N ASP A 466 -12.32 -23.79 -1.95
CA ASP A 466 -11.96 -24.05 -3.35
C ASP A 466 -10.56 -24.63 -3.53
N LYS A 467 -9.56 -24.12 -2.78
CA LYS A 467 -8.16 -24.51 -2.95
C LYS A 467 -7.40 -24.46 -1.63
N GLY A 468 -6.66 -25.52 -1.31
CA GLY A 468 -5.65 -25.53 -0.26
C GLY A 468 -4.28 -25.19 -0.84
N ILE A 469 -3.56 -24.29 -0.17
CA ILE A 469 -2.17 -23.94 -0.48
C ILE A 469 -1.34 -24.20 0.79
N VAL A 470 -0.25 -24.92 0.63
CA VAL A 470 0.67 -25.30 1.70
C VAL A 470 2.09 -24.89 1.32
N ILE A 471 2.75 -24.21 2.22
CA ILE A 471 4.21 -24.10 2.23
C ILE A 471 4.70 -25.03 3.32
N GLY A 472 5.57 -25.96 2.98
CA GLY A 472 6.06 -26.97 3.90
C GLY A 472 7.55 -27.22 3.78
N ARG A 473 8.04 -28.06 4.66
CA ARG A 473 9.44 -28.49 4.69
C ARG A 473 9.52 -30.01 4.68
N LEU A 474 10.38 -30.53 3.82
CA LEU A 474 10.79 -31.93 3.85
C LEU A 474 11.61 -32.23 5.11
N ASP A 475 11.88 -33.51 5.39
CA ASP A 475 12.67 -33.96 6.55
C ASP A 475 14.08 -33.31 6.57
N ASP A 476 14.67 -33.06 5.41
CA ASP A 476 15.96 -32.37 5.25
C ASP A 476 15.87 -30.83 5.36
N LYS A 477 14.71 -30.28 5.74
CA LYS A 477 14.38 -28.84 5.87
C LYS A 477 14.29 -28.09 4.54
N THR A 478 14.35 -28.75 3.39
CA THR A 478 14.11 -28.15 2.10
C THR A 478 12.64 -27.70 2.02
N ARG A 479 12.42 -26.43 1.68
CA ARG A 479 11.08 -25.84 1.54
C ARG A 479 10.47 -26.19 0.18
N PHE A 480 9.16 -26.25 0.13
CA PHE A 480 8.38 -26.45 -1.08
C PHE A 480 7.04 -25.70 -1.00
N ILE A 481 6.37 -25.56 -2.14
CA ILE A 481 4.97 -25.14 -2.24
C ILE A 481 4.18 -26.29 -2.83
N ALA A 482 2.99 -26.55 -2.30
CA ALA A 482 2.06 -27.56 -2.81
C ALA A 482 0.61 -27.11 -2.68
N ASN A 483 -0.26 -27.70 -3.50
CA ASN A 483 -1.71 -27.63 -3.29
C ASN A 483 -2.20 -28.93 -2.64
N THR A 484 -3.39 -28.93 -2.10
CA THR A 484 -4.08 -30.16 -1.73
C THR A 484 -4.97 -30.67 -2.87
N GLU A 485 -5.44 -31.88 -2.77
CA GLU A 485 -6.52 -32.37 -3.62
C GLU A 485 -7.74 -31.44 -3.47
N ARG A 486 -8.42 -31.16 -4.58
CA ARG A 486 -9.68 -30.37 -4.59
C ARG A 486 -10.86 -31.24 -4.16
N SER A 487 -10.71 -31.91 -3.01
CA SER A 487 -11.77 -32.69 -2.37
C SER A 487 -12.44 -31.84 -1.30
N SER A 488 -13.75 -31.76 -1.29
CA SER A 488 -14.51 -31.02 -0.25
C SER A 488 -14.09 -31.48 1.15
N ASN A 489 -13.95 -32.79 1.36
CA ASN A 489 -13.57 -33.34 2.66
C ASN A 489 -12.17 -32.86 3.13
N VAL A 490 -11.19 -32.80 2.22
CA VAL A 490 -9.83 -32.35 2.56
C VAL A 490 -9.85 -30.84 2.86
N LEU A 491 -10.54 -30.05 2.06
CA LEU A 491 -10.58 -28.60 2.23
C LEU A 491 -11.37 -28.20 3.49
N GLU A 492 -12.46 -28.87 3.79
CA GLU A 492 -13.23 -28.70 5.03
C GLU A 492 -12.39 -29.10 6.26
N TYR A 493 -11.70 -30.25 6.18
CA TYR A 493 -10.78 -30.69 7.24
C TYR A 493 -9.72 -29.62 7.52
N MET A 494 -9.05 -29.08 6.49
CA MET A 494 -8.05 -28.03 6.64
C MET A 494 -8.62 -26.69 7.13
N SER A 495 -9.89 -26.43 6.88
CA SER A 495 -10.58 -25.22 7.36
C SER A 495 -10.96 -25.30 8.84
N GLN A 496 -11.16 -26.51 9.36
CA GLN A 496 -11.60 -26.76 10.74
C GLN A 496 -10.45 -27.15 11.67
N LYS A 497 -9.45 -27.86 11.14
CA LYS A 497 -8.25 -28.28 11.87
C LYS A 497 -7.07 -27.38 11.60
N ASP A 498 -6.33 -27.09 12.64
CA ASP A 498 -5.05 -26.41 12.50
C ASP A 498 -4.03 -27.33 11.83
N MET A 499 -3.54 -26.88 10.67
CA MET A 499 -2.55 -27.64 9.90
C MET A 499 -1.10 -27.23 10.21
N LEU A 500 -0.87 -26.17 11.00
CA LEU A 500 0.47 -25.73 11.33
C LEU A 500 1.23 -26.82 12.09
N ASN A 501 2.49 -27.03 11.71
CA ASN A 501 3.36 -28.05 12.31
C ASN A 501 2.85 -29.50 12.17
N THR A 502 1.78 -29.74 11.40
CA THR A 502 1.30 -31.11 11.15
C THR A 502 2.15 -31.80 10.09
N SER A 503 2.29 -33.12 10.25
CA SER A 503 2.99 -33.97 9.28
C SER A 503 2.08 -34.39 8.15
N GLY A 504 2.69 -34.65 6.99
CA GLY A 504 2.02 -35.17 5.81
C GLY A 504 3.01 -35.74 4.80
N LYS A 505 2.50 -35.99 3.62
CA LYS A 505 3.31 -36.41 2.47
C LYS A 505 3.11 -35.43 1.32
N VAL A 506 4.17 -35.19 0.59
CA VAL A 506 4.11 -34.40 -0.65
C VAL A 506 4.68 -35.21 -1.80
N SER A 507 4.07 -35.07 -2.96
CA SER A 507 4.55 -35.65 -4.23
C SER A 507 4.19 -34.74 -5.40
N ASN A 508 4.89 -34.90 -6.52
CA ASN A 508 4.55 -34.19 -7.77
C ASN A 508 3.70 -35.10 -8.66
N ASP A 509 2.56 -34.62 -9.16
CA ASP A 509 1.64 -35.39 -10.02
C ASP A 509 1.95 -35.23 -11.54
N GLY A 510 3.09 -34.63 -11.86
CA GLY A 510 3.51 -34.33 -13.23
C GLY A 510 3.02 -32.95 -13.74
N LYS A 511 2.17 -32.26 -12.95
CA LYS A 511 1.68 -30.90 -13.24
C LYS A 511 1.96 -29.94 -12.11
N ARG A 512 1.76 -30.38 -10.86
CA ARG A 512 1.97 -29.58 -9.64
C ARG A 512 2.27 -30.50 -8.44
N ASN A 513 2.68 -29.87 -7.36
CA ASN A 513 2.92 -30.57 -6.11
C ASN A 513 1.61 -30.72 -5.34
N ILE A 514 1.38 -31.91 -4.81
CA ILE A 514 0.19 -32.27 -4.02
C ILE A 514 0.60 -32.68 -2.61
N PHE A 515 0.06 -31.98 -1.63
CA PHE A 515 0.20 -32.30 -0.21
C PHE A 515 -1.00 -33.13 0.27
N LYS A 516 -0.72 -34.18 1.04
CA LYS A 516 -1.71 -35.02 1.71
C LYS A 516 -1.42 -35.02 3.20
N PRO A 517 -2.35 -34.55 4.06
CA PRO A 517 -2.21 -34.70 5.51
C PRO A 517 -2.22 -36.18 5.91
N ASN A 518 -1.53 -36.52 7.00
CA ASN A 518 -1.56 -37.87 7.58
C ASN A 518 -2.91 -38.16 8.23
#